data_38e69319eb6c67f71a8e4034e03377ab
#
_entry.id   38e69319eb6c67f71a8e4034e03377ab
#
_cell.length_a   1.000
_cell.length_b   1.000
_cell.length_c   1.000
_cell.angle_alpha   90.00
_cell.angle_beta   90.00
_cell.angle_gamma   90.00
#
_symmetry.space_group_name_H-M   'P 1'
#
loop_
_entity.id
_entity.type
_entity.pdbx_description
1 polymer ?
#
loop_
_entity_poly.entity_id
_entity_poly.type
_entity_poly.pdbx_seq_one_letter_code
_entity_poly.pdbx_strand_id
1 'polypeptide(L)'
;MKLKLLFLTIVGSIAIANAQYTVRDINGDELTNGQVLDFAEYGYGTSANYEFFVTNDNPSETIYTRIEFVDAVNATGEFFELCYAQQCYTNLSVGFTIPDAPQVFPIGVGETTGEGNHFLNADPGNGTDILEYVFAFHQYEADGVTEIGTPLTFTYRYDPSLIGVNENSKVNLTIQSTVVSNEMVLNVNEPVSMLVYNLQGSVVKQARFETGLQTVNMSDLSAQTYIVKFNNEKGATQTTKIVAQ
;
A
#
# COMPACT_ATOMS: atom_id res chain seq x y z
N MET A 1 -71.64 16.53 7.41
CA MET A 1 -70.29 16.85 7.80
C MET A 1 -69.38 15.69 7.38
N LYS A 2 -68.51 15.90 6.34
CA LYS A 2 -67.56 14.87 5.87
C LYS A 2 -66.23 15.19 6.51
N LEU A 3 -65.74 14.33 7.42
CA LEU A 3 -64.48 14.44 8.08
C LEU A 3 -63.37 14.01 7.05
N LYS A 4 -62.54 14.92 6.58
CA LYS A 4 -61.39 14.59 5.76
C LYS A 4 -60.23 14.22 6.67
N LEU A 5 -59.89 12.93 6.68
CA LEU A 5 -58.71 12.41 7.36
C LEU A 5 -57.45 12.80 6.55
N LEU A 6 -56.64 13.71 7.09
CA LEU A 6 -55.40 14.13 6.51
C LEU A 6 -54.31 13.12 6.95
N PHE A 7 -53.86 12.22 6.05
CA PHE A 7 -52.72 11.36 6.30
C PHE A 7 -51.45 12.20 6.11
N LEU A 8 -50.79 12.53 7.20
CA LEU A 8 -49.45 13.13 7.20
C LEU A 8 -48.44 12.00 7.13
N THR A 9 -47.93 11.71 5.93
CA THR A 9 -46.80 10.80 5.74
C THR A 9 -45.52 11.51 6.16
N ILE A 10 -45.00 11.17 7.33
CA ILE A 10 -43.64 11.55 7.74
C ILE A 10 -42.67 10.66 6.95
N VAL A 11 -42.08 11.20 5.88
CA VAL A 11 -40.93 10.60 5.21
C VAL A 11 -39.74 10.89 6.11
N GLY A 12 -39.40 9.95 6.98
CA GLY A 12 -38.17 9.97 7.72
C GLY A 12 -37.01 9.73 6.73
N SER A 13 -36.25 10.78 6.44
CA SER A 13 -34.94 10.61 5.77
C SER A 13 -34.06 9.88 6.76
N ILE A 14 -33.71 8.62 6.45
CA ILE A 14 -32.64 7.90 7.11
C ILE A 14 -31.33 8.57 6.58
N ALA A 15 -30.79 9.48 7.36
CA ALA A 15 -29.43 9.98 7.11
C ALA A 15 -28.49 8.80 7.43
N ILE A 16 -27.90 8.21 6.40
CA ILE A 16 -26.76 7.31 6.58
C ILE A 16 -25.60 8.21 6.98
N ALA A 17 -25.25 8.24 8.26
CA ALA A 17 -24.04 8.89 8.73
C ALA A 17 -22.85 8.06 8.22
N ASN A 18 -22.13 8.56 7.22
CA ASN A 18 -20.84 8.02 6.85
C ASN A 18 -19.80 8.54 7.84
N ALA A 19 -18.75 7.74 8.11
CA ALA A 19 -17.59 8.21 8.85
C ALA A 19 -17.05 9.49 8.17
N GLN A 20 -16.73 10.48 8.99
CA GLN A 20 -16.36 11.82 8.52
C GLN A 20 -14.85 12.03 8.67
N TYR A 21 -14.10 11.03 8.22
CA TYR A 21 -12.63 11.08 8.22
C TYR A 21 -12.07 10.35 7.01
N THR A 22 -10.86 10.74 6.62
CA THR A 22 -10.02 10.00 5.68
C THR A 22 -8.76 9.50 6.37
N VAL A 23 -8.29 8.33 5.94
CA VAL A 23 -6.98 7.76 6.34
C VAL A 23 -6.09 7.78 5.12
N ARG A 24 -4.88 8.34 5.24
CA ARG A 24 -3.90 8.41 4.15
C ARG A 24 -2.55 7.91 4.62
N ASP A 25 -1.80 7.32 3.71
CA ASP A 25 -0.41 6.95 3.98
C ASP A 25 0.53 8.17 3.89
N ILE A 26 1.82 7.94 4.13
CA ILE A 26 2.87 8.97 4.07
C ILE A 26 3.03 9.60 2.67
N ASN A 27 2.58 8.92 1.60
CA ASN A 27 2.60 9.42 0.22
C ASN A 27 1.33 10.23 -0.12
N GLY A 28 0.34 10.22 0.76
CA GLY A 28 -0.96 10.86 0.58
C GLY A 28 -2.00 9.96 -0.11
N ASP A 29 -1.69 8.69 -0.32
CA ASP A 29 -2.62 7.71 -0.89
C ASP A 29 -3.70 7.34 0.13
N GLU A 30 -4.96 7.40 -0.28
CA GLU A 30 -6.10 7.15 0.59
C GLU A 30 -6.36 5.67 0.79
N LEU A 31 -6.46 5.26 2.06
CA LEU A 31 -6.88 3.92 2.44
C LEU A 31 -8.40 3.77 2.24
N THR A 32 -8.80 2.78 1.46
CA THR A 32 -10.21 2.53 1.14
C THR A 32 -10.76 1.33 1.89
N ASN A 33 -12.08 1.35 2.15
CA ASN A 33 -12.72 0.28 2.89
C ASN A 33 -12.60 -1.08 2.17
N GLY A 34 -12.13 -2.10 2.89
CA GLY A 34 -11.87 -3.45 2.38
C GLY A 34 -10.57 -3.59 1.60
N GLN A 35 -9.71 -2.57 1.58
CA GLN A 35 -8.43 -2.64 0.89
C GLN A 35 -7.49 -3.67 1.52
N VAL A 36 -6.72 -4.36 0.69
CA VAL A 36 -5.61 -5.22 1.11
C VAL A 36 -4.31 -4.50 0.79
N LEU A 37 -3.46 -4.34 1.79
CA LEU A 37 -2.10 -3.81 1.66
C LEU A 37 -1.11 -4.97 1.74
N ASP A 38 -0.38 -5.19 0.66
CA ASP A 38 0.58 -6.29 0.52
C ASP A 38 2.00 -5.87 0.91
N PHE A 39 2.64 -6.65 1.76
CA PHE A 39 4.01 -6.46 2.21
C PHE A 39 4.83 -7.71 1.96
N ALA A 40 5.98 -7.54 1.30
CA ALA A 40 6.95 -8.62 1.05
C ALA A 40 7.94 -8.82 2.21
N GLU A 41 8.04 -7.85 3.10
CA GLU A 41 9.04 -7.81 4.17
C GLU A 41 8.36 -7.76 5.54
N TYR A 42 9.13 -8.07 6.58
CA TYR A 42 8.74 -7.93 7.98
C TYR A 42 9.88 -7.28 8.77
N GLY A 43 9.57 -6.75 9.94
CA GLY A 43 10.55 -6.16 10.86
C GLY A 43 10.83 -4.68 10.67
N TYR A 44 11.52 -4.13 11.64
CA TYR A 44 11.84 -2.71 11.71
C TYR A 44 12.83 -2.29 10.61
N GLY A 45 12.59 -1.10 10.05
CA GLY A 45 13.47 -0.52 9.01
C GLY A 45 13.28 -1.13 7.62
N THR A 46 12.19 -1.86 7.40
CA THR A 46 11.79 -2.43 6.11
C THR A 46 10.53 -1.75 5.58
N SER A 47 10.06 -2.17 4.41
CA SER A 47 8.79 -1.73 3.83
C SER A 47 7.55 -2.23 4.59
N ALA A 48 7.73 -3.07 5.62
CA ALA A 48 6.68 -3.54 6.51
C ALA A 48 6.05 -2.44 7.38
N ASN A 49 6.66 -1.27 7.47
CA ASN A 49 6.14 -0.13 8.21
C ASN A 49 5.15 0.66 7.36
N TYR A 50 3.86 0.58 7.68
CA TYR A 50 2.81 1.38 7.05
C TYR A 50 2.46 2.57 7.94
N GLU A 51 3.03 3.73 7.64
CA GLU A 51 2.73 4.98 8.32
C GLU A 51 1.44 5.59 7.77
N PHE A 52 0.60 6.13 8.67
CA PHE A 52 -0.70 6.68 8.29
C PHE A 52 -1.07 7.92 9.08
N PHE A 53 -1.99 8.69 8.51
CA PHE A 53 -2.58 9.90 9.08
C PHE A 53 -4.09 9.81 8.97
N VAL A 54 -4.79 10.23 10.03
CA VAL A 54 -6.26 10.34 10.04
C VAL A 54 -6.64 11.81 10.03
N THR A 55 -7.41 12.22 9.05
CA THR A 55 -7.89 13.61 8.90
C THR A 55 -9.37 13.69 9.23
N ASN A 56 -9.76 14.66 10.05
CA ASN A 56 -11.15 14.98 10.30
C ASN A 56 -11.72 15.80 9.14
N ASP A 57 -12.61 15.19 8.36
CA ASP A 57 -13.30 15.84 7.23
C ASP A 57 -14.66 16.45 7.63
N ASN A 58 -15.06 16.34 8.90
CA ASN A 58 -16.25 17.03 9.40
C ASN A 58 -16.00 18.54 9.44
N PRO A 59 -16.84 19.35 8.75
CA PRO A 59 -16.61 20.78 8.65
C PRO A 59 -16.95 21.57 9.93
N SER A 60 -17.56 20.94 10.93
CA SER A 60 -18.15 21.63 12.08
C SER A 60 -17.84 21.04 13.45
N GLU A 61 -17.45 19.75 13.52
CA GLU A 61 -17.36 19.04 14.78
C GLU A 61 -16.04 18.25 14.91
N THR A 62 -15.56 18.12 16.15
CA THR A 62 -14.50 17.20 16.50
C THR A 62 -15.00 15.77 16.34
N ILE A 63 -14.23 14.92 15.70
CA ILE A 63 -14.49 13.47 15.64
C ILE A 63 -13.66 12.76 16.72
N TYR A 64 -14.14 11.58 17.12
CA TYR A 64 -13.52 10.75 18.13
C TYR A 64 -13.27 9.36 17.55
N THR A 65 -12.03 8.93 17.52
CA THR A 65 -11.62 7.75 16.77
C THR A 65 -10.94 6.69 17.65
N ARG A 66 -11.01 5.44 17.18
CA ARG A 66 -10.36 4.27 17.78
C ARG A 66 -10.03 3.28 16.67
N ILE A 67 -8.91 2.57 16.79
CA ILE A 67 -8.57 1.47 15.89
C ILE A 67 -8.80 0.16 16.65
N GLU A 68 -9.39 -0.83 15.97
CA GLU A 68 -9.57 -2.19 16.47
C GLU A 68 -8.79 -3.20 15.62
N PHE A 69 -8.15 -4.17 16.28
CA PHE A 69 -7.64 -5.39 15.64
C PHE A 69 -8.77 -6.40 15.57
N VAL A 70 -9.38 -6.57 14.38
CA VAL A 70 -10.67 -7.27 14.20
C VAL A 70 -10.49 -8.77 14.03
N ASP A 71 -9.49 -9.19 13.22
CA ASP A 71 -9.30 -10.59 12.87
C ASP A 71 -7.86 -10.84 12.40
N ALA A 72 -7.45 -12.12 12.43
CA ALA A 72 -6.15 -12.57 11.92
C ALA A 72 -6.25 -13.95 11.27
N VAL A 73 -5.49 -14.15 10.17
CA VAL A 73 -5.37 -15.43 9.49
C VAL A 73 -3.89 -15.85 9.49
N ASN A 74 -3.61 -17.06 9.95
CA ASN A 74 -2.26 -17.61 10.13
C ASN A 74 -1.35 -16.76 11.03
N ALA A 75 -1.92 -15.84 11.81
CA ALA A 75 -1.23 -14.89 12.67
C ALA A 75 -1.94 -14.80 14.03
N THR A 76 -1.25 -14.31 15.05
CA THR A 76 -1.82 -14.13 16.40
C THR A 76 -1.83 -12.69 16.86
N GLY A 77 -1.12 -11.80 16.16
CA GLY A 77 -0.84 -10.43 16.59
C GLY A 77 0.37 -10.31 17.53
N GLU A 78 0.98 -11.43 17.93
CA GLU A 78 2.31 -11.41 18.56
C GLU A 78 3.33 -10.84 17.58
N PHE A 79 4.22 -9.97 18.05
CA PHE A 79 5.19 -9.22 17.22
C PHE A 79 4.56 -8.27 16.18
N PHE A 80 3.27 -7.99 16.27
CA PHE A 80 2.67 -6.91 15.49
C PHE A 80 2.62 -5.63 16.31
N GLU A 81 3.21 -4.54 15.78
CA GLU A 81 3.17 -3.23 16.41
C GLU A 81 2.10 -2.35 15.78
N LEU A 82 1.29 -1.74 16.63
CA LEU A 82 0.35 -0.68 16.27
C LEU A 82 0.63 0.53 17.13
N CYS A 83 0.95 1.64 16.50
CA CYS A 83 1.04 2.96 17.11
C CYS A 83 -0.11 3.84 16.65
N TYR A 84 -0.86 4.40 17.61
CA TYR A 84 -1.90 5.39 17.35
C TYR A 84 -2.09 6.31 18.54
N ALA A 85 -2.41 7.58 18.31
CA ALA A 85 -2.69 8.54 19.38
C ALA A 85 -1.57 8.62 20.43
N GLN A 86 -0.31 8.60 20.00
CA GLN A 86 0.91 8.62 20.83
C GLN A 86 1.07 7.38 21.74
N GLN A 87 0.34 6.31 21.49
CA GLN A 87 0.46 5.03 22.18
C GLN A 87 0.94 3.97 21.19
N CYS A 88 1.83 3.07 21.63
CA CYS A 88 2.34 1.97 20.83
C CYS A 88 2.23 0.67 21.62
N TYR A 89 1.80 -0.38 20.94
CA TYR A 89 1.70 -1.74 21.50
C TYR A 89 2.30 -2.73 20.50
N THR A 90 3.10 -3.66 21.00
CA THR A 90 3.88 -4.61 20.16
C THR A 90 3.34 -6.03 20.17
N ASN A 91 2.32 -6.31 20.99
CA ASN A 91 1.64 -7.60 21.02
C ASN A 91 0.14 -7.35 21.09
N LEU A 92 -0.52 -7.64 20.01
CA LEU A 92 -1.96 -7.44 19.88
C LEU A 92 -2.70 -8.77 20.04
N SER A 93 -3.98 -8.70 20.30
CA SER A 93 -4.90 -9.84 20.21
C SER A 93 -6.19 -9.37 19.54
N VAL A 94 -6.89 -10.26 18.87
CA VAL A 94 -8.18 -9.96 18.27
C VAL A 94 -9.11 -9.36 19.32
N GLY A 95 -9.77 -8.24 18.99
CA GLY A 95 -10.55 -7.42 19.90
C GLY A 95 -9.77 -6.33 20.65
N PHE A 96 -8.43 -6.26 20.47
CA PHE A 96 -7.62 -5.17 21.01
C PHE A 96 -7.99 -3.85 20.35
N THR A 97 -8.07 -2.79 21.14
CA THR A 97 -8.36 -1.44 20.64
C THR A 97 -7.33 -0.43 21.09
N ILE A 98 -7.09 0.59 20.28
CA ILE A 98 -6.23 1.72 20.60
C ILE A 98 -6.91 3.04 20.23
N PRO A 99 -7.14 3.98 21.17
CA PRO A 99 -7.00 3.80 22.63
C PRO A 99 -7.86 2.67 23.19
N ASP A 100 -7.54 2.18 24.39
CA ASP A 100 -8.36 1.17 25.09
C ASP A 100 -9.80 1.67 25.29
N ALA A 101 -10.77 0.80 24.98
CA ALA A 101 -12.18 1.11 25.17
C ALA A 101 -12.52 1.39 26.67
N PRO A 102 -13.37 2.37 27.01
CA PRO A 102 -14.14 3.24 26.11
C PRO A 102 -13.41 4.54 25.69
N GLN A 103 -12.13 4.67 25.89
CA GLN A 103 -11.37 5.86 25.48
C GLN A 103 -11.37 6.01 23.96
N VAL A 104 -11.33 7.25 23.50
CA VAL A 104 -11.28 7.65 22.09
C VAL A 104 -10.29 8.78 21.89
N PHE A 105 -9.71 8.88 20.70
CA PHE A 105 -8.79 9.95 20.34
C PHE A 105 -9.55 11.05 19.60
N PRO A 106 -9.57 12.30 20.14
CA PRO A 106 -10.22 13.43 19.48
C PRO A 106 -9.35 13.99 18.35
N ILE A 107 -9.97 14.31 17.22
CA ILE A 107 -9.35 15.03 16.10
C ILE A 107 -10.24 16.25 15.83
N GLY A 108 -9.68 17.46 16.00
CA GLY A 108 -10.38 18.72 15.79
C GLY A 108 -10.80 18.94 14.33
N VAL A 109 -11.67 19.90 14.11
CA VAL A 109 -12.19 20.25 12.77
C VAL A 109 -11.05 20.56 11.81
N GLY A 110 -10.96 19.81 10.71
CA GLY A 110 -9.93 19.98 9.68
C GLY A 110 -8.51 19.61 10.14
N GLU A 111 -8.36 19.07 11.33
CA GLU A 111 -7.07 18.59 11.83
C GLU A 111 -6.74 17.21 11.29
N THR A 112 -5.44 16.94 11.22
CA THR A 112 -4.85 15.64 10.88
C THR A 112 -4.00 15.16 12.05
N THR A 113 -3.99 13.86 12.33
CA THR A 113 -3.13 13.26 13.36
C THR A 113 -1.66 13.53 13.07
N GLY A 114 -0.85 13.64 14.12
CA GLY A 114 0.61 13.82 13.99
C GLY A 114 1.32 12.59 13.47
N GLU A 115 2.62 12.70 13.28
CA GLU A 115 3.53 11.62 12.88
C GLU A 115 3.61 10.52 13.95
N GLY A 116 4.09 9.34 13.54
CA GLY A 116 4.34 8.21 14.41
C GLY A 116 3.21 7.18 14.50
N ASN A 117 2.05 7.44 13.84
CA ASN A 117 1.03 6.40 13.72
C ASN A 117 1.46 5.41 12.65
N HIS A 118 1.46 4.12 12.98
CA HIS A 118 1.85 3.09 12.02
C HIS A 118 1.35 1.70 12.39
N PHE A 119 1.31 0.83 11.39
CA PHE A 119 1.18 -0.61 11.50
C PHE A 119 2.50 -1.24 11.06
N LEU A 120 3.04 -2.18 11.84
CA LEU A 120 4.29 -2.86 11.53
C LEU A 120 4.22 -4.33 11.94
N ASN A 121 4.39 -5.21 10.98
CA ASN A 121 4.57 -6.61 11.25
C ASN A 121 6.04 -6.94 11.49
N ALA A 122 6.38 -7.45 12.67
CA ALA A 122 7.70 -8.01 12.97
C ALA A 122 7.67 -9.55 13.09
N ASP A 123 6.52 -10.20 12.83
CA ASP A 123 6.40 -11.65 12.79
C ASP A 123 6.89 -12.18 11.44
N PRO A 124 7.96 -13.04 11.42
CA PRO A 124 8.43 -13.68 10.20
C PRO A 124 7.47 -14.79 9.71
N GLY A 125 6.49 -15.19 10.52
CA GLY A 125 5.68 -16.39 10.27
C GLY A 125 6.53 -17.65 10.14
N ASN A 126 6.05 -18.61 9.38
CA ASN A 126 6.79 -19.85 9.07
C ASN A 126 7.58 -19.77 7.74
N GLY A 127 7.58 -18.60 7.09
CA GLY A 127 8.27 -18.35 5.82
C GLY A 127 7.56 -18.85 4.56
N THR A 128 6.36 -19.41 4.68
CA THR A 128 5.56 -19.94 3.56
C THR A 128 4.11 -19.46 3.56
N ASP A 129 3.49 -19.38 4.72
CA ASP A 129 2.09 -18.97 4.85
C ASP A 129 1.96 -17.46 4.81
N ILE A 130 0.89 -16.99 4.17
CA ILE A 130 0.49 -15.61 4.19
C ILE A 130 -0.08 -15.28 5.56
N LEU A 131 0.39 -14.20 6.20
CA LEU A 131 -0.16 -13.68 7.44
C LEU A 131 -1.09 -12.50 7.12
N GLU A 132 -2.33 -12.55 7.62
CA GLU A 132 -3.26 -11.44 7.46
C GLU A 132 -3.69 -10.91 8.83
N TYR A 133 -3.76 -9.57 8.92
CA TYR A 133 -4.20 -8.83 10.09
C TYR A 133 -5.26 -7.84 9.63
N VAL A 134 -6.49 -7.99 10.15
CA VAL A 134 -7.61 -7.12 9.78
C VAL A 134 -7.79 -6.05 10.85
N PHE A 135 -7.77 -4.80 10.43
CA PHE A 135 -8.00 -3.65 11.30
C PHE A 135 -9.21 -2.85 10.86
N ALA A 136 -9.82 -2.16 11.83
CA ALA A 136 -10.91 -1.24 11.59
C ALA A 136 -10.64 0.10 12.27
N PHE A 137 -10.86 1.19 11.54
CA PHE A 137 -10.93 2.54 12.08
C PHE A 137 -12.40 2.84 12.40
N HIS A 138 -12.68 3.18 13.64
CA HIS A 138 -14.02 3.49 14.13
C HIS A 138 -14.13 4.97 14.47
N GLN A 139 -15.32 5.53 14.27
CA GLN A 139 -15.70 6.84 14.78
C GLN A 139 -16.78 6.66 15.85
N TYR A 140 -16.66 7.41 16.93
CA TYR A 140 -17.59 7.39 18.06
C TYR A 140 -18.08 8.80 18.40
N GLU A 141 -19.16 8.86 19.19
CA GLU A 141 -19.47 10.04 19.97
C GLU A 141 -18.41 10.25 21.06
N ALA A 142 -18.42 11.43 21.69
CA ALA A 142 -17.47 11.76 22.77
C ALA A 142 -17.55 10.80 23.98
N ASP A 143 -18.62 10.00 24.08
CA ASP A 143 -18.78 8.99 25.12
C ASP A 143 -17.90 7.74 24.93
N GLY A 144 -17.32 7.58 23.71
CA GLY A 144 -16.50 6.43 23.32
C GLY A 144 -17.25 5.10 23.25
N VAL A 145 -18.59 5.13 23.26
CA VAL A 145 -19.48 3.95 23.27
C VAL A 145 -20.42 3.94 22.07
N THR A 146 -20.99 5.11 21.73
CA THR A 146 -21.93 5.25 20.61
C THR A 146 -21.15 5.40 19.32
N GLU A 147 -21.18 4.36 18.47
CA GLU A 147 -20.46 4.34 17.19
C GLU A 147 -21.21 5.15 16.12
N ILE A 148 -20.46 5.88 15.28
CA ILE A 148 -20.95 6.70 14.19
C ILE A 148 -20.52 6.11 12.85
N GLY A 149 -21.50 5.83 11.98
CA GLY A 149 -21.25 5.37 10.61
C GLY A 149 -20.81 3.92 10.54
N THR A 150 -20.09 3.60 9.47
CA THR A 150 -19.50 2.26 9.25
C THR A 150 -18.00 2.38 9.36
N PRO A 151 -17.33 1.50 10.11
CA PRO A 151 -15.87 1.50 10.21
C PRO A 151 -15.20 1.34 8.85
N LEU A 152 -14.05 1.98 8.68
CA LEU A 152 -13.15 1.70 7.57
C LEU A 152 -12.30 0.50 7.94
N THR A 153 -12.47 -0.60 7.23
CA THR A 153 -11.70 -1.83 7.43
C THR A 153 -10.63 -1.99 6.37
N PHE A 154 -9.50 -2.58 6.73
CA PHE A 154 -8.48 -2.99 5.77
C PHE A 154 -7.73 -4.22 6.27
N THR A 155 -7.03 -4.89 5.37
CA THR A 155 -6.15 -6.03 5.68
C THR A 155 -4.70 -5.64 5.44
N TYR A 156 -3.89 -5.72 6.48
CA TYR A 156 -2.43 -5.75 6.37
C TYR A 156 -2.04 -7.20 6.08
N ARG A 157 -1.44 -7.48 4.90
CA ARG A 157 -1.08 -8.83 4.46
C ARG A 157 0.42 -8.93 4.25
N TYR A 158 1.09 -9.75 5.05
CA TYR A 158 2.46 -10.17 4.79
C TYR A 158 2.46 -11.44 3.95
N ASP A 159 3.06 -11.37 2.77
CA ASP A 159 3.19 -12.50 1.85
C ASP A 159 4.67 -12.76 1.57
N PRO A 160 5.28 -13.82 2.18
CA PRO A 160 6.67 -14.13 1.98
C PRO A 160 7.01 -14.53 0.54
N SER A 161 6.03 -14.90 -0.30
CA SER A 161 6.26 -15.21 -1.71
C SER A 161 6.56 -13.98 -2.56
N LEU A 162 6.24 -12.79 -2.08
CA LEU A 162 6.53 -11.51 -2.74
C LEU A 162 8.00 -11.09 -2.58
N ILE A 163 8.77 -11.75 -1.71
CA ILE A 163 10.23 -11.52 -1.59
C ILE A 163 10.89 -11.79 -2.95
N GLY A 164 11.41 -10.73 -3.57
CA GLY A 164 12.01 -10.79 -4.90
C GLY A 164 11.09 -10.39 -6.06
N VAL A 165 9.81 -10.13 -5.81
CA VAL A 165 8.88 -9.53 -6.77
C VAL A 165 8.62 -8.07 -6.38
N ASN A 166 9.65 -7.24 -6.44
CA ASN A 166 9.46 -5.78 -6.40
C ASN A 166 8.76 -5.35 -7.70
N GLU A 167 7.43 -5.52 -7.78
CA GLU A 167 6.64 -4.99 -8.89
C GLU A 167 6.58 -3.44 -8.92
N ASN A 168 6.97 -2.79 -7.84
CA ASN A 168 6.88 -1.34 -7.69
C ASN A 168 8.04 -0.55 -8.29
N SER A 169 8.91 -1.18 -9.06
CA SER A 169 9.97 -0.44 -9.73
C SER A 169 10.33 -1.02 -11.09
N LYS A 170 9.34 -1.18 -11.98
CA LYS A 170 9.66 -1.38 -13.39
C LYS A 170 10.21 -0.06 -13.95
N VAL A 171 11.35 -0.16 -14.59
CA VAL A 171 11.89 0.97 -15.34
C VAL A 171 10.88 1.36 -16.42
N ASN A 172 10.56 2.65 -16.51
CA ASN A 172 9.57 3.14 -17.48
C ASN A 172 10.22 3.23 -18.88
N LEU A 173 10.30 2.08 -19.53
CA LEU A 173 10.76 1.96 -20.93
C LEU A 173 9.98 0.89 -21.69
N THR A 174 9.94 1.01 -23.02
CA THR A 174 9.43 -0.02 -23.92
C THR A 174 10.50 -0.44 -24.91
N ILE A 175 10.56 -1.74 -25.20
CA ILE A 175 11.46 -2.34 -26.20
C ILE A 175 10.61 -2.66 -27.42
N GLN A 176 11.00 -2.16 -28.59
CA GLN A 176 10.19 -2.34 -29.81
C GLN A 176 10.19 -3.80 -30.28
N SER A 177 11.31 -4.51 -30.16
CA SER A 177 11.45 -5.92 -30.50
C SER A 177 12.47 -6.62 -29.61
N THR A 178 12.17 -7.84 -29.18
CA THR A 178 13.07 -8.72 -28.46
C THR A 178 13.87 -9.66 -29.38
N VAL A 179 13.58 -9.64 -30.68
CA VAL A 179 14.42 -10.27 -31.72
C VAL A 179 15.14 -9.15 -32.42
N VAL A 180 16.47 -9.16 -32.35
CA VAL A 180 17.34 -8.07 -32.81
C VAL A 180 18.39 -8.63 -33.78
N SER A 181 18.57 -7.96 -34.93
CA SER A 181 19.65 -8.29 -35.88
C SER A 181 20.83 -7.36 -35.71
N ASN A 182 20.67 -6.08 -36.03
CA ASN A 182 21.71 -5.08 -35.93
C ASN A 182 21.50 -4.05 -34.84
N GLU A 183 20.21 -3.77 -34.53
CA GLU A 183 19.83 -2.69 -33.63
C GLU A 183 18.69 -3.12 -32.71
N MET A 184 18.72 -2.62 -31.48
CA MET A 184 17.61 -2.68 -30.54
C MET A 184 17.08 -1.26 -30.33
N VAL A 185 15.79 -1.06 -30.57
CA VAL A 185 15.12 0.25 -30.40
C VAL A 185 14.35 0.28 -29.10
N LEU A 186 14.60 1.32 -28.31
CA LEU A 186 14.01 1.56 -27.00
C LEU A 186 13.29 2.91 -27.00
N ASN A 187 12.11 2.96 -26.38
CA ASN A 187 11.50 4.23 -25.98
C ASN A 187 11.68 4.37 -24.45
N VAL A 188 12.49 5.32 -24.04
CA VAL A 188 12.94 5.51 -22.65
C VAL A 188 12.26 6.75 -22.09
N ASN A 189 11.47 6.58 -21.00
CA ASN A 189 10.73 7.67 -20.38
C ASN A 189 11.43 8.27 -19.14
N GLU A 190 12.53 7.66 -18.69
CA GLU A 190 13.39 8.14 -17.61
C GLU A 190 14.86 7.71 -17.84
N PRO A 191 15.87 8.38 -17.30
CA PRO A 191 17.27 7.98 -17.46
C PRO A 191 17.53 6.57 -16.94
N VAL A 192 18.16 5.71 -17.77
CA VAL A 192 18.41 4.31 -17.45
C VAL A 192 19.81 3.85 -17.85
N SER A 193 20.35 2.91 -17.07
CA SER A 193 21.55 2.14 -17.41
C SER A 193 21.15 0.75 -17.90
N MET A 194 21.78 0.27 -18.96
CA MET A 194 21.57 -1.05 -19.55
C MET A 194 22.81 -1.92 -19.41
N LEU A 195 22.62 -3.17 -19.01
CA LEU A 195 23.62 -4.24 -19.01
C LEU A 195 23.11 -5.42 -19.82
N VAL A 196 23.91 -5.93 -20.75
CA VAL A 196 23.62 -7.12 -21.56
C VAL A 196 24.52 -8.26 -21.09
N TYR A 197 23.90 -9.37 -20.70
CA TYR A 197 24.59 -10.57 -20.22
C TYR A 197 24.44 -11.71 -21.24
N ASN A 198 25.52 -12.45 -21.45
CA ASN A 198 25.43 -13.75 -22.10
C ASN A 198 24.85 -14.81 -21.15
N LEU A 199 24.60 -16.04 -21.64
CA LEU A 199 24.05 -17.11 -20.83
C LEU A 199 24.98 -17.63 -19.73
N GLN A 200 26.26 -17.26 -19.75
CA GLN A 200 27.27 -17.55 -18.70
C GLN A 200 27.26 -16.46 -17.60
N GLY A 201 26.39 -15.44 -17.70
CA GLY A 201 26.31 -14.34 -16.74
C GLY A 201 27.38 -13.25 -16.92
N SER A 202 28.20 -13.30 -17.98
CA SER A 202 29.20 -12.26 -18.27
C SER A 202 28.56 -11.07 -18.96
N VAL A 203 28.90 -9.85 -18.52
CA VAL A 203 28.47 -8.61 -19.18
C VAL A 203 29.22 -8.50 -20.53
N VAL A 204 28.49 -8.42 -21.62
CA VAL A 204 29.02 -8.31 -23.00
C VAL A 204 28.79 -6.93 -23.60
N LYS A 205 27.82 -6.16 -23.06
CA LYS A 205 27.56 -4.77 -23.48
C LYS A 205 26.97 -3.97 -22.34
N GLN A 206 27.28 -2.67 -22.31
CA GLN A 206 26.66 -1.71 -21.38
C GLN A 206 26.44 -0.36 -22.08
N ALA A 207 25.39 0.35 -21.66
CA ALA A 207 25.08 1.68 -22.15
C ALA A 207 24.25 2.45 -21.11
N ARG A 208 24.20 3.78 -21.25
CA ARG A 208 23.28 4.66 -20.49
C ARG A 208 22.48 5.48 -21.48
N PHE A 209 21.21 5.69 -21.17
CA PHE A 209 20.27 6.40 -22.02
C PHE A 209 19.56 7.49 -21.22
N GLU A 210 19.38 8.61 -21.85
CA GLU A 210 18.47 9.68 -21.43
C GLU A 210 17.07 9.40 -22.01
N THR A 211 16.09 10.22 -21.63
CA THR A 211 14.71 10.11 -22.12
C THR A 211 14.62 10.27 -23.65
N GLY A 212 13.69 9.53 -24.25
CA GLY A 212 13.42 9.58 -25.69
C GLY A 212 13.62 8.25 -26.42
N LEU A 213 13.53 8.31 -27.76
CA LEU A 213 13.78 7.17 -28.61
C LEU A 213 15.30 6.93 -28.71
N GLN A 214 15.73 5.73 -28.34
CA GLN A 214 17.13 5.32 -28.31
C GLN A 214 17.36 4.11 -29.22
N THR A 215 18.52 4.05 -29.87
CA THR A 215 18.92 2.92 -30.70
C THR A 215 20.26 2.39 -30.23
N VAL A 216 20.30 1.09 -29.98
CA VAL A 216 21.50 0.39 -29.51
C VAL A 216 22.01 -0.50 -30.64
N ASN A 217 23.25 -0.28 -31.06
CA ASN A 217 23.92 -1.18 -32.01
C ASN A 217 24.15 -2.54 -31.33
N MET A 218 23.69 -3.62 -31.91
CA MET A 218 23.81 -4.99 -31.43
C MET A 218 24.53 -5.89 -32.41
N SER A 219 25.07 -5.34 -33.53
CA SER A 219 25.73 -6.09 -34.60
C SER A 219 27.06 -6.77 -34.19
N ASP A 220 27.62 -6.37 -33.07
CA ASP A 220 28.84 -6.97 -32.46
C ASP A 220 28.52 -8.20 -31.59
N LEU A 221 27.24 -8.52 -31.39
CA LEU A 221 26.81 -9.69 -30.62
C LEU A 221 26.61 -10.90 -31.54
N SER A 222 27.13 -12.04 -31.09
CA SER A 222 26.92 -13.32 -31.80
C SER A 222 25.42 -13.72 -31.75
N ALA A 223 24.99 -14.50 -32.76
CA ALA A 223 23.62 -15.01 -32.83
C ALA A 223 23.32 -15.99 -31.70
N GLN A 224 22.72 -15.51 -30.64
CA GLN A 224 22.31 -16.29 -29.45
C GLN A 224 21.32 -15.51 -28.58
N THR A 225 20.94 -16.11 -27.46
CA THR A 225 20.09 -15.47 -26.44
C THR A 225 20.95 -14.66 -25.48
N TYR A 226 20.47 -13.47 -25.12
CA TYR A 226 21.02 -12.59 -24.09
C TYR A 226 19.98 -12.16 -23.09
N ILE A 227 20.42 -11.82 -21.89
CA ILE A 227 19.59 -11.19 -20.86
C ILE A 227 19.99 -9.73 -20.79
N VAL A 228 19.02 -8.83 -20.96
CA VAL A 228 19.20 -7.39 -20.83
C VAL A 228 18.58 -6.92 -19.54
N LYS A 229 19.35 -6.25 -18.70
CA LYS A 229 18.90 -5.64 -17.45
C LYS A 229 19.01 -4.13 -17.56
N PHE A 230 17.91 -3.45 -17.28
CA PHE A 230 17.84 -2.00 -17.16
C PHE A 230 17.70 -1.62 -15.68
N ASN A 231 18.36 -0.53 -15.27
CA ASN A 231 18.26 0.04 -13.93
C ASN A 231 18.12 1.56 -14.07
N ASN A 232 17.24 2.17 -13.27
CA ASN A 232 17.18 3.62 -13.13
C ASN A 232 17.95 4.10 -11.88
N GLU A 233 18.05 5.41 -11.68
CA GLU A 233 18.72 6.01 -10.52
C GLU A 233 17.97 5.80 -9.19
N LYS A 234 16.69 5.45 -9.26
CA LYS A 234 15.84 5.16 -8.10
C LYS A 234 15.90 3.71 -7.64
N GLY A 235 16.75 2.87 -8.28
CA GLY A 235 16.88 1.45 -7.96
C GLY A 235 15.87 0.53 -8.66
N ALA A 236 14.95 1.07 -9.47
CA ALA A 236 14.04 0.26 -10.28
C ALA A 236 14.80 -0.58 -11.29
N THR A 237 14.34 -1.81 -11.53
CA THR A 237 14.96 -2.72 -12.48
C THR A 237 13.93 -3.33 -13.42
N GLN A 238 14.36 -3.57 -14.68
CA GLN A 238 13.60 -4.35 -15.64
C GLN A 238 14.54 -5.32 -16.35
N THR A 239 14.16 -6.59 -16.42
CA THR A 239 14.94 -7.62 -17.09
C THR A 239 14.15 -8.17 -18.27
N THR A 240 14.82 -8.32 -19.42
CA THR A 240 14.23 -8.84 -20.63
C THR A 240 15.19 -9.80 -21.31
N LYS A 241 14.64 -10.85 -21.93
CA LYS A 241 15.37 -11.76 -22.80
C LYS A 241 15.29 -11.23 -24.24
N ILE A 242 16.44 -11.16 -24.91
CA ILE A 242 16.52 -10.88 -26.34
C ILE A 242 17.19 -12.02 -27.09
N VAL A 243 16.91 -12.12 -28.38
CA VAL A 243 17.55 -13.07 -29.30
C VAL A 243 18.25 -12.26 -30.39
N ALA A 244 19.57 -12.30 -30.45
CA ALA A 244 20.37 -11.75 -31.55
C ALA A 244 20.39 -12.74 -32.72
N GLN A 245 20.28 -12.22 -33.96
CA GLN A 245 20.26 -12.99 -35.22
C GLN A 245 21.30 -12.43 -36.19
#